data_7efee27722bde27dba8d9be1a17dad48
#
_entry.id   7efee27722bde27dba8d9be1a17dad48
#
_cell.length_a   1.000
_cell.length_b   1.000
_cell.length_c   1.000
_cell.angle_alpha   90.00
_cell.angle_beta   90.00
_cell.angle_gamma   90.00
#
_symmetry.space_group_name_H-M   'P 1'
#
loop_
_entity.id
_entity.type
_entity.pdbx_description
1 polymer ?
#
loop_
_entity_poly.entity_id
_entity_poly.type
_entity_poly.pdbx_seq_one_letter_code
_entity_poly.pdbx_strand_id
1 'polypeptide(L)'
;MENEIWKDIPRYEGYYQVSNYGRVKSMYFNAKKTLGYNIKINPKIIKNGVDRHGYLFVRLYLGDKIKRYSIHRLVALLFVPNPNNLSEVNHKDENPKNNYACNLEWCSHKYNMNYGTRIKRQAEKIQTPVSQYDMKGKYIKTYKSIKQAYEETGIDKTGISMCSRGLLKTSGGYIWKKGGKNER
;
A
#
# COMPACT_ATOMS: atom_id res chain seq x y z
N MET A 1 19.25 -15.11 -13.34
CA MET A 1 17.83 -14.67 -13.31
C MET A 1 16.99 -15.92 -13.48
N GLU A 2 16.02 -16.17 -12.60
CA GLU A 2 15.09 -17.28 -12.77
C GLU A 2 14.28 -17.08 -14.06
N ASN A 3 14.01 -18.16 -14.78
CA ASN A 3 13.18 -18.10 -15.98
C ASN A 3 11.75 -17.72 -15.62
N GLU A 4 11.08 -16.98 -16.50
CA GLU A 4 9.67 -16.68 -16.32
C GLU A 4 8.81 -17.92 -16.59
N ILE A 5 8.06 -18.33 -15.57
CA ILE A 5 7.17 -19.51 -15.58
C ILE A 5 5.72 -19.04 -15.62
N TRP A 6 4.92 -19.65 -16.48
CA TRP A 6 3.51 -19.35 -16.66
C TRP A 6 2.63 -20.51 -16.19
N LYS A 7 1.57 -20.21 -15.45
CA LYS A 7 0.57 -21.19 -15.00
C LYS A 7 -0.84 -20.69 -15.32
N ASP A 8 -1.73 -21.63 -15.62
CA ASP A 8 -3.14 -21.31 -15.85
C ASP A 8 -3.78 -20.77 -14.57
N ILE A 9 -4.63 -19.76 -14.73
CA ILE A 9 -5.39 -19.20 -13.61
C ILE A 9 -6.57 -20.14 -13.33
N PRO A 10 -6.75 -20.62 -12.07
CA PRO A 10 -7.83 -21.52 -11.70
C PRO A 10 -9.21 -20.98 -12.11
N ARG A 11 -10.03 -21.83 -12.70
CA ARG A 11 -11.34 -21.55 -13.36
C ARG A 11 -11.25 -20.78 -14.68
N TYR A 12 -10.05 -20.53 -15.17
CA TYR A 12 -9.77 -19.87 -16.45
C TYR A 12 -8.70 -20.64 -17.25
N GLU A 13 -8.61 -21.95 -17.01
CA GLU A 13 -7.65 -22.82 -17.69
C GLU A 13 -7.82 -22.71 -19.22
N GLY A 14 -6.71 -22.56 -19.91
CA GLY A 14 -6.69 -22.33 -21.35
C GLY A 14 -7.12 -20.93 -21.81
N TYR A 15 -7.66 -20.08 -20.94
CA TYR A 15 -8.05 -18.70 -21.25
C TYR A 15 -7.05 -17.66 -20.78
N TYR A 16 -6.53 -17.82 -19.56
CA TYR A 16 -5.61 -16.85 -18.94
C TYR A 16 -4.52 -17.55 -18.16
N GLN A 17 -3.31 -17.02 -18.26
CA GLN A 17 -2.16 -17.44 -17.48
C GLN A 17 -1.57 -16.26 -16.70
N VAL A 18 -1.00 -16.56 -15.55
CA VAL A 18 -0.19 -15.61 -14.75
C VAL A 18 1.23 -16.15 -14.63
N SER A 19 2.22 -15.25 -14.63
CA SER A 19 3.62 -15.61 -14.45
C SER A 19 4.08 -15.39 -13.01
N ASN A 20 5.19 -16.06 -12.65
CA ASN A 20 5.92 -15.82 -11.40
C ASN A 20 6.47 -14.37 -11.28
N TYR A 21 6.40 -13.57 -12.34
CA TYR A 21 6.76 -12.15 -12.36
C TYR A 21 5.56 -11.21 -12.22
N GLY A 22 4.35 -11.75 -12.05
CA GLY A 22 3.14 -10.94 -11.91
C GLY A 22 2.60 -10.37 -13.21
N ARG A 23 3.00 -10.93 -14.36
CA ARG A 23 2.37 -10.62 -15.65
C ARG A 23 1.20 -11.57 -15.89
N VAL A 24 0.13 -11.06 -16.52
CA VAL A 24 -1.04 -11.87 -16.90
C VAL A 24 -1.18 -11.81 -18.41
N LYS A 25 -1.39 -12.95 -19.04
CA LYS A 25 -1.67 -13.03 -20.48
C LYS A 25 -3.02 -13.70 -20.75
N SER A 26 -3.70 -13.23 -21.79
CA SER A 26 -4.84 -13.91 -22.39
C SER A 26 -4.34 -14.84 -23.48
N MET A 27 -4.85 -16.04 -23.50
CA MET A 27 -4.58 -17.02 -24.57
C MET A 27 -5.52 -16.81 -25.78
N TYR A 28 -6.67 -16.15 -25.53
CA TYR A 28 -7.65 -15.83 -26.56
C TYR A 28 -7.72 -14.32 -26.77
N PHE A 29 -7.39 -13.87 -27.96
CA PHE A 29 -7.65 -12.49 -28.36
C PHE A 29 -8.83 -12.48 -29.31
N ASN A 30 -9.98 -11.86 -28.88
CA ASN A 30 -11.19 -11.54 -29.66
C ASN A 30 -11.25 -12.16 -31.08
N ALA A 31 -11.30 -13.45 -31.14
CA ALA A 31 -11.79 -14.08 -32.37
C ALA A 31 -13.30 -13.93 -32.31
N LYS A 32 -13.85 -12.95 -33.02
CA LYS A 32 -15.24 -13.06 -33.49
C LYS A 32 -15.36 -14.45 -34.05
N LYS A 33 -16.24 -15.26 -33.47
CA LYS A 33 -16.55 -16.63 -33.88
C LYS A 33 -17.21 -16.54 -35.26
N THR A 34 -16.38 -16.41 -36.28
CA THR A 34 -16.82 -16.48 -37.69
C THR A 34 -16.44 -17.88 -38.15
N LEU A 35 -17.46 -18.69 -38.32
CA LEU A 35 -17.47 -20.03 -38.91
C LEU A 35 -16.11 -20.56 -39.42
N GLY A 36 -15.62 -21.62 -38.79
CA GLY A 36 -14.84 -22.65 -39.47
C GLY A 36 -13.33 -22.45 -39.64
N TYR A 37 -12.69 -21.41 -39.07
CA TYR A 37 -11.25 -21.22 -39.21
C TYR A 37 -10.49 -21.57 -37.94
N ASN A 38 -9.36 -22.30 -38.10
CA ASN A 38 -8.39 -22.54 -37.06
C ASN A 38 -7.85 -21.19 -36.57
N ILE A 39 -8.26 -20.77 -35.37
CA ILE A 39 -7.84 -19.52 -34.77
C ILE A 39 -6.40 -19.69 -34.28
N LYS A 40 -5.45 -19.02 -34.91
CA LYS A 40 -4.10 -18.86 -34.32
C LYS A 40 -4.23 -18.19 -32.94
N ILE A 41 -3.95 -18.94 -31.88
CA ILE A 41 -3.89 -18.41 -30.52
C ILE A 41 -2.68 -17.49 -30.46
N ASN A 42 -2.89 -16.20 -30.33
CA ASN A 42 -1.82 -15.22 -30.18
C ASN A 42 -1.89 -14.67 -28.75
N PRO A 43 -1.09 -15.22 -27.81
CA PRO A 43 -1.12 -14.79 -26.42
C PRO A 43 -0.80 -13.31 -26.30
N LYS A 44 -1.62 -12.56 -25.56
CA LYS A 44 -1.41 -11.13 -25.32
C LYS A 44 -1.30 -10.81 -23.85
N ILE A 45 -0.25 -10.07 -23.47
CA ILE A 45 -0.12 -9.53 -22.11
C ILE A 45 -1.23 -8.51 -21.86
N ILE A 46 -1.94 -8.69 -20.76
CA ILE A 46 -3.03 -7.82 -20.34
C ILE A 46 -2.47 -6.63 -19.57
N LYS A 47 -2.93 -5.44 -19.89
CA LYS A 47 -2.59 -4.23 -19.14
C LYS A 47 -3.22 -4.27 -17.74
N ASN A 48 -2.40 -4.07 -16.71
CA ASN A 48 -2.85 -4.04 -15.34
C ASN A 48 -3.55 -2.72 -15.01
N GLY A 49 -4.60 -2.78 -14.19
CA GLY A 49 -5.13 -1.62 -13.49
C GLY A 49 -4.39 -1.42 -12.16
N VAL A 50 -4.50 -0.21 -11.61
CA VAL A 50 -3.98 0.13 -10.27
C VAL A 50 -5.15 0.54 -9.40
N ASP A 51 -5.25 0.02 -8.18
CA ASP A 51 -6.31 0.41 -7.27
C ASP A 51 -5.91 1.63 -6.41
N ARG A 52 -6.85 2.12 -5.59
CA ARG A 52 -6.64 3.29 -4.72
C ARG A 52 -5.50 3.10 -3.69
N HIS A 53 -5.11 1.87 -3.43
CA HIS A 53 -4.04 1.52 -2.49
C HIS A 53 -2.70 1.22 -3.19
N GLY A 54 -2.66 1.32 -4.53
CA GLY A 54 -1.47 1.06 -5.33
C GLY A 54 -1.29 -0.39 -5.78
N TYR A 55 -2.21 -1.31 -5.42
CA TYR A 55 -2.13 -2.71 -5.83
C TYR A 55 -2.52 -2.89 -7.29
N LEU A 56 -1.77 -3.75 -7.98
CA LEU A 56 -2.07 -4.13 -9.36
C LEU A 56 -3.19 -5.17 -9.42
N PHE A 57 -4.10 -4.98 -10.38
CA PHE A 57 -5.19 -5.92 -10.63
C PHE A 57 -5.43 -6.15 -12.12
N VAL A 58 -6.11 -7.26 -12.43
CA VAL A 58 -6.66 -7.56 -13.76
C VAL A 58 -8.16 -7.82 -13.68
N ARG A 59 -8.86 -7.59 -14.81
CA ARG A 59 -10.23 -8.05 -15.01
C ARG A 59 -10.20 -9.21 -15.99
N LEU A 60 -10.74 -10.36 -15.58
CA LEU A 60 -10.83 -11.56 -16.37
C LEU A 60 -12.29 -11.78 -16.78
N TYR A 61 -12.47 -12.24 -18.00
CA TYR A 61 -13.77 -12.46 -18.62
C TYR A 61 -13.97 -13.95 -18.85
N LEU A 62 -15.15 -14.46 -18.52
CA LEU A 62 -15.57 -15.83 -18.86
C LEU A 62 -17.05 -15.79 -19.27
N GLY A 63 -17.32 -15.90 -20.57
CA GLY A 63 -18.63 -15.55 -21.13
C GLY A 63 -18.95 -14.09 -20.82
N ASP A 64 -20.16 -13.84 -20.30
CA ASP A 64 -20.62 -12.50 -19.92
C ASP A 64 -20.20 -12.06 -18.52
N LYS A 65 -19.47 -12.91 -17.81
CA LYS A 65 -19.04 -12.64 -16.44
C LYS A 65 -17.67 -11.98 -16.41
N ILE A 66 -17.56 -10.87 -15.66
CA ILE A 66 -16.32 -10.15 -15.40
C ILE A 66 -15.97 -10.26 -13.95
N LYS A 67 -14.73 -10.66 -13.65
CA LYS A 67 -14.23 -10.69 -12.29
C LYS A 67 -12.88 -10.01 -12.17
N ARG A 68 -12.71 -9.22 -11.10
CA ARG A 68 -11.46 -8.55 -10.78
C ARG A 68 -10.63 -9.43 -9.84
N TYR A 69 -9.34 -9.53 -10.16
CA TYR A 69 -8.36 -10.26 -9.36
C TYR A 69 -7.14 -9.39 -9.06
N SER A 70 -6.67 -9.39 -7.80
CA SER A 70 -5.40 -8.79 -7.43
C SER A 70 -4.25 -9.68 -7.91
N ILE A 71 -3.26 -9.10 -8.59
CA ILE A 71 -2.18 -9.86 -9.22
C ILE A 71 -1.33 -10.59 -8.18
N HIS A 72 -0.94 -9.91 -7.08
CA HIS A 72 -0.18 -10.55 -6.00
C HIS A 72 -0.86 -11.82 -5.45
N ARG A 73 -2.20 -11.82 -5.36
CA ARG A 73 -2.94 -13.01 -4.89
C ARG A 73 -2.96 -14.14 -5.90
N LEU A 74 -3.03 -13.84 -7.20
CA LEU A 74 -2.92 -14.87 -8.26
C LEU A 74 -1.52 -15.48 -8.26
N VAL A 75 -0.48 -14.65 -8.14
CA VAL A 75 0.91 -15.13 -8.08
C VAL A 75 1.15 -15.95 -6.81
N ALA A 76 0.74 -15.44 -5.66
CA ALA A 76 0.92 -16.17 -4.41
C ALA A 76 0.20 -17.51 -4.42
N LEU A 77 -1.03 -17.57 -4.94
CA LEU A 77 -1.82 -18.81 -5.05
C LEU A 77 -1.10 -19.90 -5.85
N LEU A 78 -0.38 -19.53 -6.91
CA LEU A 78 0.19 -20.49 -7.86
C LEU A 78 1.68 -20.75 -7.67
N PHE A 79 2.40 -19.83 -7.05
CA PHE A 79 3.86 -19.89 -7.00
C PHE A 79 4.45 -19.83 -5.58
N VAL A 80 3.67 -19.43 -4.58
CA VAL A 80 4.18 -19.33 -3.20
C VAL A 80 3.54 -20.42 -2.34
N PRO A 81 4.33 -21.34 -1.73
CA PRO A 81 3.81 -22.35 -0.83
C PRO A 81 3.04 -21.75 0.35
N ASN A 82 1.91 -22.38 0.72
CA ASN A 82 1.08 -21.97 1.86
C ASN A 82 0.69 -23.17 2.75
N PRO A 83 1.66 -23.84 3.40
CA PRO A 83 1.39 -25.03 4.18
C PRO A 83 0.50 -24.76 5.40
N ASN A 84 0.51 -23.54 5.91
CA ASN A 84 -0.27 -23.12 7.09
C ASN A 84 -1.63 -22.51 6.73
N ASN A 85 -2.03 -22.55 5.46
CA ASN A 85 -3.28 -21.99 4.94
C ASN A 85 -3.56 -20.54 5.42
N LEU A 86 -2.52 -19.71 5.38
CA LEU A 86 -2.61 -18.29 5.77
C LEU A 86 -3.43 -17.50 4.75
N SER A 87 -4.15 -16.49 5.20
CA SER A 87 -5.18 -15.80 4.39
C SER A 87 -4.71 -14.55 3.67
N GLU A 88 -3.60 -13.94 4.11
CA GLU A 88 -3.09 -12.69 3.54
C GLU A 88 -1.79 -12.89 2.80
N VAL A 89 -1.54 -12.00 1.84
CA VAL A 89 -0.28 -11.94 1.08
C VAL A 89 0.40 -10.61 1.34
N ASN A 90 1.65 -10.67 1.77
CA ASN A 90 2.51 -9.52 2.01
C ASN A 90 3.53 -9.35 0.90
N HIS A 91 3.94 -8.10 0.62
CA HIS A 91 5.08 -7.75 -0.22
C HIS A 91 6.29 -7.50 0.69
N LYS A 92 7.33 -8.33 0.57
CA LYS A 92 8.52 -8.25 1.43
C LYS A 92 9.25 -6.90 1.34
N ASP A 93 9.22 -6.27 0.18
CA ASP A 93 9.80 -4.94 -0.06
C ASP A 93 8.85 -3.77 0.20
N GLU A 94 7.65 -4.02 0.73
CA GLU A 94 6.57 -3.04 0.94
C GLU A 94 6.10 -2.32 -0.34
N ASN A 95 6.47 -2.80 -1.53
CA ASN A 95 6.05 -2.22 -2.81
C ASN A 95 4.86 -3.00 -3.41
N PRO A 96 3.63 -2.47 -3.41
CA PRO A 96 2.43 -3.17 -3.89
C PRO A 96 2.43 -3.42 -5.40
N LYS A 97 3.40 -2.87 -6.14
CA LYS A 97 3.56 -3.07 -7.58
C LYS A 97 4.54 -4.19 -7.92
N ASN A 98 5.39 -4.61 -6.97
CA ASN A 98 6.36 -5.67 -7.17
C ASN A 98 5.75 -7.04 -6.86
N ASN A 99 5.11 -7.64 -7.86
CA ASN A 99 4.40 -8.91 -7.73
C ASN A 99 5.22 -10.14 -8.14
N TYR A 100 6.55 -10.06 -8.10
CA TYR A 100 7.41 -11.24 -8.25
C TYR A 100 7.14 -12.26 -7.15
N ALA A 101 7.06 -13.55 -7.49
CA ALA A 101 6.78 -14.61 -6.51
C ALA A 101 7.79 -14.65 -5.35
N CYS A 102 9.08 -14.39 -5.63
CA CYS A 102 10.12 -14.30 -4.61
C CYS A 102 9.93 -13.14 -3.62
N ASN A 103 9.21 -12.08 -4.02
CA ASN A 103 8.89 -10.93 -3.19
C ASN A 103 7.60 -11.10 -2.37
N LEU A 104 6.82 -12.15 -2.64
CA LEU A 104 5.56 -12.39 -1.96
C LEU A 104 5.70 -13.46 -0.87
N GLU A 105 4.91 -13.33 0.17
CA GLU A 105 4.76 -14.34 1.22
C GLU A 105 3.34 -14.40 1.74
N TRP A 106 2.88 -15.60 2.10
CA TRP A 106 1.65 -15.76 2.84
C TRP A 106 1.86 -15.41 4.31
N CYS A 107 0.92 -14.70 4.91
CA CYS A 107 1.07 -14.22 6.27
C CYS A 107 -0.28 -14.16 7.02
N SER A 108 -0.21 -14.06 8.35
CA SER A 108 -1.37 -13.78 9.18
C SER A 108 -1.73 -12.28 9.12
N HIS A 109 -2.99 -11.96 9.41
CA HIS A 109 -3.44 -10.56 9.52
C HIS A 109 -2.58 -9.75 10.51
N LYS A 110 -2.30 -10.32 11.70
CA LYS A 110 -1.47 -9.67 12.73
C LYS A 110 -0.06 -9.34 12.22
N TYR A 111 0.57 -10.30 11.52
CA TYR A 111 1.89 -10.09 10.92
C TYR A 111 1.85 -8.98 9.88
N ASN A 112 0.90 -9.02 8.94
CA ASN A 112 0.77 -8.05 7.87
C ASN A 112 0.48 -6.62 8.39
N MET A 113 -0.33 -6.49 9.45
CA MET A 113 -0.60 -5.19 10.09
C MET A 113 0.64 -4.56 10.72
N ASN A 114 1.56 -5.37 11.23
CA ASN A 114 2.76 -4.91 11.93
C ASN A 114 4.02 -4.93 11.07
N TYR A 115 3.90 -5.33 9.79
CA TYR A 115 5.04 -5.52 8.91
C TYR A 115 5.69 -4.19 8.50
N GLY A 116 7.04 -4.21 8.45
CA GLY A 116 7.86 -3.14 7.90
C GLY A 116 7.67 -1.78 8.55
N THR A 117 7.62 -0.75 7.73
CA THR A 117 7.56 0.65 8.17
C THR A 117 6.13 1.19 8.32
N ARG A 118 5.10 0.34 8.17
CA ARG A 118 3.69 0.76 8.15
C ARG A 118 3.27 1.53 9.41
N ILE A 119 3.60 1.00 10.59
CA ILE A 119 3.26 1.66 11.88
C ILE A 119 3.95 3.02 11.96
N LYS A 120 5.24 3.08 11.59
CA LYS A 120 6.01 4.33 11.57
C LYS A 120 5.40 5.35 10.61
N ARG A 121 5.06 4.93 9.38
CA ARG A 121 4.41 5.80 8.38
C ARG A 121 3.03 6.29 8.82
N GLN A 122 2.24 5.45 9.51
CA GLN A 122 0.96 5.87 10.08
C GLN A 122 1.15 6.88 11.20
N ALA A 123 2.09 6.64 12.12
CA ALA A 123 2.41 7.57 13.19
C ALA A 123 2.89 8.93 12.63
N GLU A 124 3.71 8.92 11.59
CA GLU A 124 4.18 10.15 10.91
C GLU A 124 3.04 10.94 10.26
N LYS A 125 2.05 10.25 9.63
CA LYS A 125 0.88 10.90 9.01
C LYS A 125 -0.06 11.57 10.04
N ILE A 126 -0.10 11.05 11.27
CA ILE A 126 -0.95 11.56 12.35
C ILE A 126 -0.25 12.69 13.13
N GLN A 127 1.06 12.90 12.90
CA GLN A 127 1.80 13.96 13.56
C GLN A 127 1.21 15.33 13.22
N THR A 128 0.78 16.03 14.27
CA THR A 128 0.34 17.42 14.14
C THR A 128 1.50 18.31 14.52
N PRO A 129 2.02 19.14 13.61
CA PRO A 129 3.05 20.09 13.92
C PRO A 129 2.59 21.06 15.02
N VAL A 130 3.52 21.50 15.85
CA VAL A 130 3.28 22.50 16.89
C VAL A 130 4.39 23.54 16.86
N SER A 131 4.01 24.82 16.89
CA SER A 131 4.94 25.95 16.87
C SER A 131 5.05 26.59 18.25
N GLN A 132 6.28 26.87 18.67
CA GLN A 132 6.65 27.50 19.91
C GLN A 132 6.88 29.00 19.71
N TYR A 133 6.37 29.82 20.62
CA TYR A 133 6.54 31.27 20.65
C TYR A 133 6.93 31.69 22.07
N ASP A 134 7.69 32.77 22.20
CA ASP A 134 7.95 33.37 23.49
C ASP A 134 6.69 34.06 24.05
N MET A 135 6.80 34.60 25.27
CA MET A 135 5.70 35.29 25.95
C MET A 135 5.27 36.59 25.27
N LYS A 136 6.11 37.15 24.39
CA LYS A 136 5.83 38.33 23.60
C LYS A 136 5.21 37.98 22.24
N GLY A 137 5.00 36.68 21.97
CA GLY A 137 4.44 36.17 20.71
C GLY A 137 5.45 36.07 19.57
N LYS A 138 6.76 36.22 19.82
CA LYS A 138 7.79 36.02 18.82
C LYS A 138 7.99 34.52 18.55
N TYR A 139 7.99 34.11 17.29
CA TYR A 139 8.22 32.76 16.85
C TYR A 139 9.63 32.29 17.22
N ILE A 140 9.73 31.07 17.73
CA ILE A 140 10.98 30.41 18.10
C ILE A 140 11.25 29.24 17.14
N LYS A 141 10.39 28.20 17.12
CA LYS A 141 10.60 26.97 16.34
C LYS A 141 9.30 26.24 16.10
N THR A 142 9.24 25.47 14.99
CA THR A 142 8.19 24.49 14.73
C THR A 142 8.74 23.08 14.89
N TYR A 143 8.02 22.24 15.64
CA TYR A 143 8.26 20.84 15.85
C TYR A 143 7.27 20.00 15.01
N LYS A 144 7.71 18.87 14.48
CA LYS A 144 6.86 17.96 13.68
C LYS A 144 5.72 17.36 14.50
N SER A 145 5.89 17.28 15.84
CA SER A 145 4.91 16.74 16.77
C SER A 145 5.10 17.26 18.17
N ILE A 146 4.08 17.14 19.01
CA ILE A 146 4.16 17.42 20.45
C ILE A 146 5.21 16.51 21.12
N LYS A 147 5.39 15.27 20.64
CA LYS A 147 6.41 14.35 21.14
C LYS A 147 7.82 14.93 20.93
N GLN A 148 8.13 15.40 19.73
CA GLN A 148 9.42 16.03 19.44
C GLN A 148 9.62 17.31 20.26
N ALA A 149 8.58 18.14 20.43
CA ALA A 149 8.68 19.32 21.26
C ALA A 149 9.04 18.98 22.71
N TYR A 150 8.43 17.94 23.29
CA TYR A 150 8.78 17.43 24.62
C TYR A 150 10.23 16.91 24.68
N GLU A 151 10.64 16.10 23.70
CA GLU A 151 11.99 15.50 23.68
C GLU A 151 13.10 16.57 23.64
N GLU A 152 12.85 17.69 22.95
CA GLU A 152 13.84 18.77 22.81
C GLU A 152 13.76 19.82 23.93
N THR A 153 12.59 20.05 24.52
CA THR A 153 12.39 21.14 25.48
C THR A 153 12.20 20.69 26.92
N GLY A 154 11.88 19.40 27.15
CA GLY A 154 11.50 18.88 28.47
C GLY A 154 10.11 19.31 28.95
N ILE A 155 9.37 20.13 28.17
CA ILE A 155 8.07 20.66 28.57
C ILE A 155 6.99 19.60 28.39
N ASP A 156 6.14 19.41 29.41
CA ASP A 156 5.12 18.36 29.43
C ASP A 156 4.21 18.35 28.21
N LYS A 157 3.99 17.15 27.65
CA LYS A 157 3.16 16.93 26.45
C LYS A 157 1.73 17.39 26.61
N THR A 158 1.16 17.18 27.81
CA THR A 158 -0.24 17.57 28.10
C THR A 158 -0.36 19.07 28.08
N GLY A 159 0.57 19.78 28.71
CA GLY A 159 0.62 21.24 28.71
C GLY A 159 0.78 21.83 27.32
N ILE A 160 1.71 21.32 26.50
CA ILE A 160 1.87 21.71 25.09
C ILE A 160 0.57 21.46 24.30
N SER A 161 -0.05 20.29 24.46
CA SER A 161 -1.30 19.93 23.78
C SER A 161 -2.44 20.86 24.15
N MET A 162 -2.64 21.14 25.43
CA MET A 162 -3.69 22.04 25.93
C MET A 162 -3.49 23.47 25.44
N CYS A 163 -2.25 23.96 25.49
CA CYS A 163 -1.89 25.29 24.99
C CYS A 163 -2.14 25.40 23.47
N SER A 164 -1.70 24.40 22.70
CA SER A 164 -1.87 24.40 21.22
C SER A 164 -3.34 24.31 20.76
N ARG A 165 -4.25 23.89 21.65
CA ARG A 165 -5.71 23.88 21.43
C ARG A 165 -6.42 25.11 22.04
N GLY A 166 -5.67 26.02 22.64
CA GLY A 166 -6.23 27.23 23.25
C GLY A 166 -6.87 27.01 24.63
N LEU A 167 -6.70 25.83 25.26
CA LEU A 167 -7.23 25.52 26.58
C LEU A 167 -6.35 26.07 27.72
N LEU A 168 -5.08 26.31 27.45
CA LEU A 168 -4.12 27.01 28.30
C LEU A 168 -3.48 28.15 27.53
N LYS A 169 -3.15 29.24 28.23
CA LYS A 169 -2.45 30.39 27.62
C LYS A 169 -0.99 30.04 27.31
N THR A 170 -0.32 29.33 28.21
CA THR A 170 1.11 29.01 28.14
C THR A 170 1.40 27.63 28.71
N SER A 171 2.52 27.04 28.31
CA SER A 171 3.10 25.83 28.91
C SER A 171 4.61 25.94 28.90
N GLY A 172 5.27 25.72 30.06
CA GLY A 172 6.71 25.84 30.23
C GLY A 172 7.26 27.23 29.96
N GLY A 173 6.47 28.30 30.17
CA GLY A 173 6.86 29.67 29.88
C GLY A 173 6.77 30.09 28.38
N TYR A 174 6.12 29.26 27.56
CA TYR A 174 5.97 29.50 26.12
C TYR A 174 4.50 29.40 25.66
N ILE A 175 4.20 30.09 24.56
CA ILE A 175 2.94 29.96 23.84
C ILE A 175 3.11 28.91 22.75
N TRP A 176 2.13 27.99 22.66
CA TRP A 176 2.14 26.92 21.67
C TRP A 176 0.92 27.01 20.74
N LYS A 177 1.14 26.94 19.43
CA LYS A 177 0.08 26.96 18.42
C LYS A 177 0.13 25.73 17.54
N LYS A 178 -1.02 25.23 17.14
CA LYS A 178 -1.15 24.11 16.21
C LYS A 178 -0.79 24.55 14.78
N GLY A 179 -0.03 23.71 14.07
CA GLY A 179 0.36 23.98 12.68
C GLY A 179 1.77 24.54 12.54
N GLY A 180 2.27 24.57 11.29
CA GLY A 180 3.51 25.20 10.92
C GLY A 180 3.34 26.73 10.80
N LYS A 181 4.47 27.42 10.61
CA LYS A 181 4.53 28.88 10.39
C LYS A 181 3.66 29.22 9.15
N ASN A 182 2.44 29.73 9.35
CA ASN A 182 1.73 30.47 8.32
C ASN A 182 2.08 31.93 8.51
N GLU A 183 3.19 32.37 7.92
CA GLU A 183 3.40 33.77 7.61
C GLU A 183 2.62 34.06 6.33
N ARG A 184 1.52 34.80 6.47
CA ARG A 184 1.01 35.70 5.46
C ARG A 184 1.17 37.11 5.98
#